data_71e403913f6a1c7208cb46c8f522aaad
#
_entry.id   71e403913f6a1c7208cb46c8f522aaad
#
_cell.length_a   1.000
_cell.length_b   1.000
_cell.length_c   1.000
_cell.angle_alpha   90.00
_cell.angle_beta   90.00
_cell.angle_gamma   90.00
#
_symmetry.space_group_name_H-M   'P 1'
#
loop_
_entity.id
_entity.type
_entity.pdbx_description
1 polymer ?
#
loop_
_entity_poly.entity_id
_entity_poly.type
_entity_poly.pdbx_seq_one_letter_code
_entity_poly.pdbx_strand_id
1 'polypeptide(L)'
;VTNQPIYEVTMVVKEITKQHFDTTSFCQALHIDDEQFKTRMANMTNRRKNRGYSSYTPQIFMQNLKQTEVAQLQQELYKYPGIDVRVRTLRDYTHPIASHVLGNVGEVNNKDLDRDDYYSLGDYSGRDGIERTYEKQLRGKKGQKVFMRDSRGRIQGSYQNGKLDYPAQAGTDLHLSLDIATQAIAEQLL
;
A
#
# COMPACT_ATOMS: atom_id res chain seq x y z
N VAL A 1 -18.64 7.60 1.59
CA VAL A 1 -17.30 7.06 1.31
C VAL A 1 -16.70 6.58 2.61
N THR A 2 -16.20 5.36 2.62
CA THR A 2 -15.59 4.72 3.78
C THR A 2 -14.15 4.31 3.47
N ASN A 3 -13.43 3.85 4.48
CA ASN A 3 -12.11 3.26 4.31
C ASN A 3 -12.20 1.75 4.51
N GLN A 4 -11.73 1.00 3.54
CA GLN A 4 -11.67 -0.46 3.61
C GLN A 4 -10.22 -0.91 3.86
N PRO A 5 -9.97 -1.83 4.81
CA PRO A 5 -8.65 -2.40 4.99
C PRO A 5 -8.30 -3.30 3.80
N ILE A 6 -7.15 -3.07 3.22
CA ILE A 6 -6.52 -3.93 2.22
C ILE A 6 -5.16 -4.38 2.72
N TYR A 7 -4.68 -5.45 2.17
CA TYR A 7 -3.40 -6.02 2.56
C TYR A 7 -2.38 -5.89 1.44
N GLU A 8 -1.15 -5.64 1.82
CA GLU A 8 0.01 -5.68 0.93
C GLU A 8 1.04 -6.66 1.46
N VAL A 9 1.65 -7.40 0.54
CA VAL A 9 2.78 -8.28 0.82
C VAL A 9 4.05 -7.54 0.45
N THR A 10 4.94 -7.37 1.42
CA THR A 10 6.26 -6.78 1.21
C THR A 10 7.34 -7.82 1.37
N MET A 11 8.48 -7.60 0.70
CA MET A 11 9.53 -8.58 0.56
C MET A 11 10.91 -7.91 0.63
N VAL A 12 11.81 -8.46 1.44
CA VAL A 12 13.21 -8.05 1.52
C VAL A 12 14.05 -9.01 0.69
N VAL A 13 14.43 -8.60 -0.51
CA VAL A 13 15.08 -9.46 -1.51
C VAL A 13 16.34 -10.15 -0.98
N LYS A 14 17.14 -9.44 -0.20
CA LYS A 14 18.39 -10.01 0.36
C LYS A 14 18.15 -11.15 1.34
N GLU A 15 17.07 -11.14 2.08
CA GLU A 15 16.75 -12.21 3.03
C GLU A 15 16.26 -13.45 2.31
N ILE A 16 15.49 -13.27 1.25
CA ILE A 16 14.97 -14.36 0.40
C ILE A 16 16.08 -15.05 -0.36
N THR A 17 17.05 -14.29 -0.90
CA THR A 17 18.16 -14.87 -1.67
C THR A 17 19.20 -15.59 -0.81
N LYS A 18 19.24 -15.34 0.50
CA LYS A 18 20.17 -16.00 1.43
C LYS A 18 19.74 -17.38 1.89
N GLN A 19 18.46 -17.67 1.81
CA GLN A 19 17.87 -18.92 2.29
C GLN A 19 17.28 -19.69 1.11
N HIS A 20 17.11 -21.01 1.27
CA HIS A 20 16.31 -21.80 0.33
C HIS A 20 14.85 -21.39 0.43
N PHE A 21 14.50 -20.31 -0.30
CA PHE A 21 13.14 -19.82 -0.37
C PHE A 21 12.29 -20.77 -1.22
N ASP A 22 11.30 -21.37 -0.60
CA ASP A 22 10.35 -22.22 -1.30
C ASP A 22 9.33 -21.37 -2.08
N THR A 23 9.70 -21.06 -3.31
CA THR A 23 8.87 -20.28 -4.23
C THR A 23 7.53 -20.98 -4.51
N THR A 24 7.54 -22.30 -4.62
CA THR A 24 6.34 -23.07 -4.98
C THR A 24 5.27 -22.98 -3.90
N SER A 25 5.65 -23.26 -2.63
CA SER A 25 4.72 -23.12 -1.49
C SER A 25 4.25 -21.68 -1.32
N PHE A 26 5.13 -20.70 -1.53
CA PHE A 26 4.76 -19.28 -1.45
C PHE A 26 3.76 -18.87 -2.54
N CYS A 27 3.97 -19.32 -3.79
CA CYS A 27 3.05 -19.07 -4.89
C CYS A 27 1.69 -19.71 -4.65
N GLN A 28 1.66 -20.92 -4.09
CA GLN A 28 0.42 -21.59 -3.71
C GLN A 28 -0.35 -20.82 -2.62
N ALA A 29 0.36 -20.33 -1.60
CA ALA A 29 -0.25 -19.56 -0.51
C ALA A 29 -0.89 -18.24 -0.98
N LEU A 30 -0.39 -17.65 -2.07
CA LEU A 30 -0.92 -16.43 -2.68
C LEU A 30 -1.77 -16.67 -3.91
N HIS A 31 -1.99 -17.93 -4.30
CA HIS A 31 -2.73 -18.30 -5.52
C HIS A 31 -2.19 -17.64 -6.80
N ILE A 32 -0.87 -17.58 -6.93
CA ILE A 32 -0.18 -17.01 -8.11
C ILE A 32 0.67 -18.08 -8.81
N ASP A 33 0.91 -17.88 -10.11
CA ASP A 33 1.77 -18.75 -10.90
C ASP A 33 3.24 -18.32 -10.81
N ASP A 34 4.15 -19.26 -11.08
CA ASP A 34 5.61 -19.02 -11.11
C ASP A 34 6.02 -17.91 -12.11
N GLU A 35 5.32 -17.78 -13.23
CA GLU A 35 5.56 -16.71 -14.20
C GLU A 35 5.17 -15.34 -13.65
N GLN A 36 4.04 -15.28 -12.95
CA GLN A 36 3.58 -14.06 -12.28
C GLN A 36 4.57 -13.66 -11.17
N PHE A 37 5.06 -14.63 -10.40
CA PHE A 37 6.10 -14.39 -9.39
C PHE A 37 7.34 -13.78 -10.03
N LYS A 38 7.90 -14.41 -11.08
CA LYS A 38 9.08 -13.91 -11.80
C LYS A 38 8.88 -12.51 -12.36
N THR A 39 7.73 -12.26 -12.96
CA THR A 39 7.38 -10.95 -13.52
C THR A 39 7.30 -9.87 -12.46
N ARG A 40 6.66 -10.16 -11.31
CA ARG A 40 6.58 -9.24 -10.18
C ARG A 40 7.95 -8.96 -9.56
N MET A 41 8.77 -10.00 -9.39
CA MET A 41 10.14 -9.85 -8.92
C MET A 41 10.98 -9.00 -9.87
N ALA A 42 10.88 -9.20 -11.17
CA ALA A 42 11.59 -8.41 -12.16
C ALA A 42 11.14 -6.93 -12.15
N ASN A 43 9.85 -6.67 -12.01
CA ASN A 43 9.33 -5.30 -11.91
C ASN A 43 9.79 -4.61 -10.62
N MET A 44 9.72 -5.30 -9.49
CA MET A 44 10.12 -4.79 -8.18
C MET A 44 11.62 -4.47 -8.10
N THR A 45 12.47 -5.33 -8.69
CA THR A 45 13.92 -5.17 -8.68
C THR A 45 14.46 -4.22 -9.76
N ASN A 46 13.62 -3.83 -10.71
CA ASN A 46 14.01 -2.94 -11.79
C ASN A 46 14.16 -1.49 -11.30
N ARG A 47 15.39 -1.01 -11.17
CA ARG A 47 15.70 0.35 -10.72
C ARG A 47 15.14 1.47 -11.61
N ARG A 48 14.84 1.18 -12.88
CA ARG A 48 14.20 2.16 -13.77
C ARG A 48 12.72 2.37 -13.42
N LYS A 49 12.03 1.30 -12.98
CA LYS A 49 10.63 1.34 -12.56
C LYS A 49 10.49 1.69 -11.08
N ASN A 50 11.43 1.25 -10.24
CA ASN A 50 11.47 1.48 -8.80
C ASN A 50 12.76 2.22 -8.42
N ARG A 51 12.72 3.54 -8.42
CA ARG A 51 13.88 4.40 -8.08
C ARG A 51 14.33 4.22 -6.64
N GLY A 52 13.42 3.86 -5.72
CA GLY A 52 13.70 3.59 -4.31
C GLY A 52 14.14 2.15 -4.02
N TYR A 53 14.37 1.33 -5.04
CA TYR A 53 14.73 -0.07 -4.84
C TYR A 53 16.03 -0.24 -4.06
N SER A 54 15.92 -1.00 -2.98
CA SER A 54 17.07 -1.52 -2.22
C SER A 54 16.78 -2.97 -1.85
N SER A 55 17.77 -3.85 -2.05
CA SER A 55 17.64 -5.26 -1.65
C SER A 55 17.54 -5.46 -0.13
N TYR A 56 17.87 -4.44 0.65
CA TYR A 56 17.87 -4.47 2.12
C TYR A 56 16.61 -3.90 2.75
N THR A 57 15.77 -3.22 1.97
CA THR A 57 14.53 -2.62 2.47
C THR A 57 13.31 -3.39 1.97
N PRO A 58 12.23 -3.44 2.76
CA PRO A 58 10.99 -4.03 2.30
C PRO A 58 10.50 -3.34 1.02
N GLN A 59 10.22 -4.14 0.00
CA GLN A 59 9.66 -3.69 -1.28
C GLN A 59 8.27 -4.30 -1.45
N ILE A 60 7.36 -3.57 -2.06
CA ILE A 60 6.00 -4.06 -2.32
C ILE A 60 6.06 -5.12 -3.42
N PHE A 61 5.67 -6.32 -3.08
CA PHE A 61 5.56 -7.45 -4.01
C PHE A 61 4.16 -7.58 -4.60
N MET A 62 3.14 -7.45 -3.73
CA MET A 62 1.73 -7.56 -4.10
C MET A 62 0.90 -6.64 -3.23
N GLN A 63 -0.14 -6.04 -3.81
CA GLN A 63 -1.00 -5.08 -3.11
C GLN A 63 -2.47 -5.31 -3.47
N ASN A 64 -3.36 -4.62 -2.78
CA ASN A 64 -4.81 -4.71 -2.98
C ASN A 64 -5.39 -6.10 -2.70
N LEU A 65 -4.79 -6.82 -1.76
CA LEU A 65 -5.26 -8.15 -1.34
C LEU A 65 -6.35 -8.02 -0.27
N LYS A 66 -7.33 -8.91 -0.35
CA LYS A 66 -8.34 -9.07 0.68
C LYS A 66 -7.79 -9.94 1.82
N GLN A 67 -8.41 -9.85 2.99
CA GLN A 67 -8.02 -10.68 4.14
C GLN A 67 -8.05 -12.18 3.83
N THR A 68 -9.02 -12.63 3.05
CA THR A 68 -9.15 -14.04 2.66
C THR A 68 -7.97 -14.54 1.81
N GLU A 69 -7.42 -13.66 0.96
CA GLU A 69 -6.30 -14.00 0.06
C GLU A 69 -4.97 -14.09 0.79
N VAL A 70 -4.82 -13.35 1.89
CA VAL A 70 -3.57 -13.37 2.68
C VAL A 70 -3.66 -14.25 3.91
N ALA A 71 -4.82 -14.77 4.25
CA ALA A 71 -5.03 -15.54 5.49
C ALA A 71 -4.12 -16.77 5.57
N GLN A 72 -3.96 -17.51 4.47
CA GLN A 72 -3.07 -18.67 4.42
C GLN A 72 -1.60 -18.24 4.57
N LEU A 73 -1.18 -17.21 3.86
CA LEU A 73 0.17 -16.68 3.96
C LEU A 73 0.48 -16.20 5.39
N GLN A 74 -0.47 -15.52 6.05
CA GLN A 74 -0.28 -15.04 7.42
C GLN A 74 -0.03 -16.18 8.42
N GLN A 75 -0.70 -17.32 8.25
CA GLN A 75 -0.46 -18.50 9.09
C GLN A 75 0.93 -19.10 8.87
N GLU A 76 1.50 -18.96 7.68
CA GLU A 76 2.76 -19.56 7.27
C GLU A 76 3.92 -18.58 7.20
N LEU A 77 3.73 -17.30 7.59
CA LEU A 77 4.77 -16.27 7.52
C LEU A 77 6.10 -16.66 8.16
N TYR A 78 6.05 -17.50 9.22
CA TYR A 78 7.25 -18.00 9.89
C TYR A 78 8.17 -18.84 8.98
N LYS A 79 7.64 -19.39 7.88
CA LYS A 79 8.39 -20.15 6.87
C LYS A 79 9.11 -19.24 5.87
N TYR A 80 8.69 -17.98 5.76
CA TYR A 80 9.14 -17.05 4.73
C TYR A 80 9.85 -15.84 5.33
N PRO A 81 11.10 -15.97 5.81
CA PRO A 81 11.84 -14.86 6.36
C PRO A 81 12.07 -13.79 5.29
N GLY A 82 11.90 -12.53 5.69
CA GLY A 82 11.98 -11.38 4.78
C GLY A 82 10.66 -11.05 4.06
N ILE A 83 9.59 -11.80 4.34
CA ILE A 83 8.23 -11.45 3.89
C ILE A 83 7.44 -10.89 5.06
N ASP A 84 6.67 -9.84 4.80
CA ASP A 84 5.80 -9.21 5.78
C ASP A 84 4.47 -8.83 5.11
N VAL A 85 3.39 -8.93 5.88
CA VAL A 85 2.04 -8.53 5.45
C VAL A 85 1.64 -7.28 6.20
N ARG A 86 1.33 -6.23 5.46
CA ARG A 86 0.93 -4.94 6.01
C ARG A 86 -0.51 -4.63 5.66
N VAL A 87 -1.18 -3.98 6.59
CA VAL A 87 -2.52 -3.45 6.36
C VAL A 87 -2.42 -2.01 5.88
N ARG A 88 -3.16 -1.70 4.83
CA ARG A 88 -3.40 -0.33 4.36
C ARG A 88 -4.88 -0.04 4.28
N THR A 89 -5.23 1.20 4.19
CA THR A 89 -6.60 1.65 3.95
C THR A 89 -6.76 2.11 2.52
N LEU A 90 -7.81 1.63 1.87
CA LEU A 90 -8.24 2.09 0.54
C LEU A 90 -9.62 2.73 0.66
N ARG A 91 -9.87 3.75 -0.17
CA ARG A 91 -11.20 4.36 -0.29
C ARG A 91 -12.19 3.35 -0.85
N ASP A 92 -13.32 3.22 -0.19
CA ASP A 92 -14.47 2.46 -0.65
C ASP A 92 -15.66 3.39 -0.88
N TYR A 93 -16.17 3.37 -2.10
CA TYR A 93 -17.31 4.19 -2.52
C TYR A 93 -18.57 3.33 -2.43
N THR A 94 -19.17 3.30 -1.24
CA THR A 94 -20.35 2.47 -0.95
C THR A 94 -21.54 2.75 -1.86
N HIS A 95 -21.64 3.97 -2.40
CA HIS A 95 -22.67 4.38 -3.35
C HIS A 95 -22.02 4.85 -4.65
N PRO A 96 -22.31 4.20 -5.80
CA PRO A 96 -21.72 4.56 -7.09
C PRO A 96 -22.44 5.77 -7.72
N ILE A 97 -22.53 6.87 -6.98
CA ILE A 97 -23.17 8.13 -7.39
C ILE A 97 -22.18 9.28 -7.30
N ALA A 98 -22.44 10.35 -8.05
CA ALA A 98 -21.63 11.58 -8.09
C ALA A 98 -20.13 11.32 -8.33
N SER A 99 -19.80 10.29 -9.09
CA SER A 99 -18.42 9.85 -9.31
C SER A 99 -17.52 10.95 -9.89
N HIS A 100 -18.06 11.77 -10.79
CA HIS A 100 -17.36 12.93 -11.39
C HIS A 100 -17.13 14.09 -10.40
N VAL A 101 -17.95 14.21 -9.35
CA VAL A 101 -17.79 15.21 -8.28
C VAL A 101 -16.83 14.69 -7.21
N LEU A 102 -17.06 13.48 -6.73
CA LEU A 102 -16.21 12.85 -5.72
C LEU A 102 -14.81 12.63 -6.27
N GLY A 103 -14.73 12.20 -7.51
CA GLY A 103 -13.48 11.77 -8.12
C GLY A 103 -13.11 10.34 -7.72
N ASN A 104 -11.87 9.98 -8.02
CA ASN A 104 -11.32 8.69 -7.65
C ASN A 104 -9.90 8.82 -7.10
N VAL A 105 -9.45 7.78 -6.42
CA VAL A 105 -8.07 7.62 -5.98
C VAL A 105 -7.35 6.62 -6.91
N GLY A 106 -6.09 6.87 -7.18
CA GLY A 106 -5.26 5.99 -7.99
C GLY A 106 -3.85 5.90 -7.46
N GLU A 107 -3.14 4.85 -7.82
CA GLU A 107 -1.74 4.67 -7.43
C GLU A 107 -0.88 5.81 -7.98
N VAL A 108 0.03 6.34 -7.15
CA VAL A 108 0.93 7.42 -7.52
C VAL A 108 1.87 7.00 -8.65
N ASN A 109 2.12 7.92 -9.56
CA ASN A 109 3.06 7.75 -10.65
C ASN A 109 4.36 8.52 -10.40
N ASN A 110 5.35 8.36 -11.28
CA ASN A 110 6.64 9.02 -11.14
C ASN A 110 6.54 10.55 -11.07
N LYS A 111 5.54 11.16 -11.76
CA LYS A 111 5.34 12.62 -11.73
C LYS A 111 4.82 13.09 -10.37
N ASP A 112 4.00 12.26 -9.71
CA ASP A 112 3.49 12.56 -8.37
C ASP A 112 4.63 12.50 -7.35
N LEU A 113 5.53 11.51 -7.49
CA LEU A 113 6.72 11.37 -6.65
C LEU A 113 7.71 12.53 -6.82
N ASP A 114 7.88 13.02 -8.04
CA ASP A 114 8.77 14.17 -8.30
C ASP A 114 8.17 15.50 -7.80
N ARG A 115 6.85 15.54 -7.58
CA ARG A 115 6.11 16.75 -7.17
C ARG A 115 5.95 16.90 -5.65
N ASP A 116 5.81 15.80 -4.93
CA ASP A 116 5.50 15.82 -3.50
C ASP A 116 6.22 14.66 -2.81
N ASP A 117 7.20 15.00 -1.96
CA ASP A 117 8.01 14.04 -1.17
C ASP A 117 7.19 13.22 -0.16
N TYR A 118 5.93 13.59 0.06
CA TYR A 118 5.02 12.82 0.89
C TYR A 118 4.78 11.41 0.35
N TYR A 119 4.76 11.26 -0.99
CA TYR A 119 4.41 10.02 -1.64
C TYR A 119 5.60 9.07 -1.79
N SER A 120 5.29 7.79 -1.69
CA SER A 120 6.17 6.69 -2.01
C SER A 120 5.50 5.77 -3.03
N LEU A 121 6.29 4.97 -3.75
CA LEU A 121 5.74 3.97 -4.67
C LEU A 121 4.73 3.06 -3.95
N GLY A 122 3.59 2.83 -4.60
CA GLY A 122 2.48 2.06 -4.05
C GLY A 122 1.51 2.87 -3.19
N ASP A 123 1.75 4.17 -2.96
CA ASP A 123 0.75 5.03 -2.33
C ASP A 123 -0.37 5.38 -3.30
N TYR A 124 -1.48 5.85 -2.75
CA TYR A 124 -2.63 6.34 -3.50
C TYR A 124 -2.78 7.84 -3.34
N SER A 125 -3.24 8.50 -4.39
CA SER A 125 -3.57 9.92 -4.38
C SER A 125 -4.87 10.18 -5.13
N GLY A 126 -5.57 11.25 -4.79
CA GLY A 126 -6.74 11.70 -5.52
C GLY A 126 -6.39 12.08 -6.95
N ARG A 127 -7.10 11.50 -7.91
CA ARG A 127 -6.88 11.75 -9.35
C ARG A 127 -7.74 12.89 -9.86
N ASP A 128 -8.98 12.92 -9.42
CA ASP A 128 -10.00 13.85 -9.89
C ASP A 128 -10.89 14.32 -8.75
N GLY A 129 -11.75 15.30 -9.05
CA GLY A 129 -12.82 15.76 -8.20
C GLY A 129 -12.37 16.28 -6.82
N ILE A 130 -13.17 15.98 -5.82
CA ILE A 130 -12.95 16.36 -4.43
C ILE A 130 -11.73 15.65 -3.86
N GLU A 131 -11.55 14.36 -4.18
CA GLU A 131 -10.37 13.58 -3.71
C GLU A 131 -9.06 14.27 -4.11
N ARG A 132 -8.95 14.82 -5.32
CA ARG A 132 -7.79 15.57 -5.76
C ARG A 132 -7.68 16.95 -5.12
N THR A 133 -8.79 17.66 -5.05
CA THR A 133 -8.79 19.06 -4.59
C THR A 133 -8.43 19.16 -3.10
N TYR A 134 -8.96 18.23 -2.31
CA TYR A 134 -8.78 18.18 -0.87
C TYR A 134 -7.80 17.09 -0.41
N GLU A 135 -6.98 16.55 -1.31
CA GLU A 135 -6.00 15.49 -1.06
C GLU A 135 -5.18 15.74 0.22
N LYS A 136 -4.64 16.95 0.38
CA LYS A 136 -3.79 17.31 1.54
C LYS A 136 -4.52 17.21 2.88
N GLN A 137 -5.84 17.41 2.88
CA GLN A 137 -6.66 17.31 4.08
C GLN A 137 -7.06 15.86 4.35
N LEU A 138 -7.41 15.13 3.29
CA LEU A 138 -7.89 13.76 3.35
C LEU A 138 -6.79 12.72 3.66
N ARG A 139 -5.56 12.94 3.15
CA ARG A 139 -4.47 11.95 3.24
C ARG A 139 -3.87 11.78 4.64
N GLY A 140 -4.06 12.78 5.53
CA GLY A 140 -3.46 12.77 6.87
C GLY A 140 -1.94 12.88 6.88
N LYS A 141 -1.30 12.33 7.92
CA LYS A 141 0.16 12.28 8.05
C LYS A 141 0.62 10.86 8.27
N LYS A 142 1.63 10.44 7.50
CA LYS A 142 2.25 9.12 7.65
C LYS A 142 2.94 9.00 8.99
N GLY A 143 2.80 7.85 9.64
CA GLY A 143 3.62 7.49 10.78
C GLY A 143 5.04 7.15 10.34
N GLN A 144 6.00 7.34 11.24
CA GLN A 144 7.40 7.01 11.03
C GLN A 144 7.92 6.20 12.22
N LYS A 145 8.64 5.11 11.92
CA LYS A 145 9.37 4.33 12.93
C LYS A 145 10.83 4.27 12.58
N VAL A 146 11.69 4.50 13.59
CA VAL A 146 13.14 4.49 13.43
C VAL A 146 13.72 3.23 14.07
N PHE A 147 14.31 2.38 13.25
CA PHE A 147 14.91 1.12 13.70
C PHE A 147 16.43 1.15 13.63
N MET A 148 17.06 0.49 14.61
CA MET A 148 18.48 0.16 14.53
C MET A 148 18.68 -1.07 13.65
N ARG A 149 19.70 -1.04 12.78
CA ARG A 149 20.11 -2.18 11.98
C ARG A 149 21.57 -2.54 12.24
N ASP A 150 21.87 -3.83 12.26
CA ASP A 150 23.25 -4.29 12.31
C ASP A 150 23.95 -4.13 10.95
N SER A 151 25.26 -4.42 10.90
CA SER A 151 26.05 -4.40 9.67
C SER A 151 25.56 -5.41 8.61
N ARG A 152 24.72 -6.36 8.99
CA ARG A 152 24.11 -7.35 8.10
C ARG A 152 22.71 -6.94 7.65
N GLY A 153 22.21 -5.75 8.09
CA GLY A 153 20.91 -5.20 7.72
C GLY A 153 19.72 -5.73 8.55
N ARG A 154 19.96 -6.51 9.61
CA ARG A 154 18.90 -7.06 10.46
C ARG A 154 18.45 -6.00 11.47
N ILE A 155 17.12 -5.89 11.65
CA ILE A 155 16.53 -4.98 12.64
C ILE A 155 16.87 -5.51 14.04
N GLN A 156 17.51 -4.66 14.86
CA GLN A 156 17.88 -4.95 16.24
C GLN A 156 16.87 -4.40 17.25
N GLY A 157 15.93 -3.57 16.81
CA GLY A 157 14.93 -2.95 17.66
C GLY A 157 14.67 -1.50 17.29
N SER A 158 13.78 -0.84 18.04
CA SER A 158 13.51 0.59 17.85
C SER A 158 14.68 1.43 18.36
N TYR A 159 15.04 2.46 17.60
CA TYR A 159 16.07 3.41 18.02
C TYR A 159 15.62 4.20 19.26
N GLN A 160 16.49 4.27 20.27
CA GLN A 160 16.22 4.96 21.54
C GLN A 160 14.84 4.61 22.16
N ASN A 161 14.44 3.33 22.12
CA ASN A 161 13.15 2.87 22.62
C ASN A 161 11.94 3.58 21.99
N GLY A 162 12.03 3.95 20.72
CA GLY A 162 10.94 4.58 19.98
C GLY A 162 10.74 6.07 20.23
N LYS A 163 11.71 6.77 20.84
CA LYS A 163 11.61 8.23 21.10
C LYS A 163 11.44 9.07 19.83
N LEU A 164 11.89 8.56 18.69
CA LEU A 164 11.78 9.22 17.39
C LEU A 164 10.66 8.64 16.53
N ASP A 165 9.83 7.78 17.10
CA ASP A 165 8.68 7.23 16.40
C ASP A 165 7.52 8.24 16.46
N TYR A 166 6.89 8.48 15.31
CA TYR A 166 5.71 9.31 15.18
C TYR A 166 4.53 8.44 14.73
N PRO A 167 3.41 8.45 15.47
CA PRO A 167 2.21 7.72 15.04
C PRO A 167 1.61 8.36 13.79
N ALA A 168 0.99 7.55 12.95
CA ALA A 168 0.21 8.05 11.83
C ALA A 168 -0.99 8.86 12.35
N GLN A 169 -1.32 9.95 11.66
CA GLN A 169 -2.49 10.79 11.96
C GLN A 169 -3.48 10.68 10.80
N ALA A 170 -4.73 10.37 11.11
CA ALA A 170 -5.78 10.36 10.12
C ALA A 170 -5.99 11.75 9.50
N GLY A 171 -6.47 11.78 8.27
CA GLY A 171 -6.91 13.01 7.62
C GLY A 171 -8.21 13.53 8.23
N THR A 172 -8.64 14.68 7.75
CA THR A 172 -9.88 15.32 8.18
C THR A 172 -11.03 14.87 7.27
N ASP A 173 -12.16 14.50 7.87
CA ASP A 173 -13.36 14.17 7.12
C ASP A 173 -13.95 15.42 6.46
N LEU A 174 -14.43 15.26 5.23
CA LEU A 174 -15.13 16.31 4.49
C LEU A 174 -16.62 16.02 4.45
N HIS A 175 -17.41 16.99 4.91
CA HIS A 175 -18.86 16.95 4.80
C HIS A 175 -19.31 17.73 3.58
N LEU A 176 -20.01 17.04 2.67
CA LEU A 176 -20.54 17.66 1.45
C LEU A 176 -22.01 18.04 1.64
N SER A 177 -22.43 19.08 0.94
CA SER A 177 -23.84 19.49 0.87
C SER A 177 -24.68 18.66 -0.12
N LEU A 178 -24.09 17.62 -0.73
CA LEU A 178 -24.78 16.72 -1.64
C LEU A 178 -25.71 15.79 -0.86
N ASP A 179 -26.98 15.79 -1.22
CA ASP A 179 -27.94 14.80 -0.73
C ASP A 179 -27.91 13.54 -1.61
N ILE A 180 -27.64 12.39 -0.97
CA ILE A 180 -27.46 11.10 -1.66
C ILE A 180 -28.74 10.68 -2.41
N ALA A 181 -29.90 10.86 -1.79
CA ALA A 181 -31.17 10.41 -2.38
C ALA A 181 -31.53 11.26 -3.61
N THR A 182 -31.39 12.58 -3.50
CA THR A 182 -31.61 13.50 -4.62
C THR A 182 -30.66 13.25 -5.76
N GLN A 183 -29.37 13.02 -5.46
CA GLN A 183 -28.36 12.72 -6.47
C GLN A 183 -28.65 11.40 -7.22
N ALA A 184 -29.03 10.35 -6.49
CA ALA A 184 -29.38 9.06 -7.09
C ALA A 184 -30.58 9.17 -8.06
N ILE A 185 -31.60 9.95 -7.69
CA ILE A 185 -32.75 10.20 -8.56
C ILE A 185 -32.32 10.98 -9.80
N ALA A 186 -31.51 12.02 -9.64
CA ALA A 186 -31.04 12.82 -10.77
C ALA A 186 -30.23 12.00 -11.77
N GLU A 187 -29.38 11.08 -11.32
CA GLU A 187 -28.59 10.19 -12.19
C GLU A 187 -29.43 9.11 -12.88
N GLN A 188 -30.57 8.71 -12.33
CA GLN A 188 -31.48 7.78 -12.98
C GLN A 188 -32.30 8.44 -14.08
N LEU A 189 -32.41 9.76 -14.08
CA LEU A 189 -33.20 10.53 -15.05
C LEU A 189 -32.35 11.03 -16.25
N LEU A 190 -31.03 10.87 -16.18
CA LEU A 190 -30.09 11.22 -17.25
C LEU A 190 -29.73 10.02 -18.12
#